data_5e4a589919c6bc4ef74e5b3df72fb6ce
#
_entry.id   5e4a589919c6bc4ef74e5b3df72fb6ce
#
_cell.length_a   1.000
_cell.length_b   1.000
_cell.length_c   1.000
_cell.angle_alpha   90.00
_cell.angle_beta   90.00
_cell.angle_gamma   90.00
#
_symmetry.space_group_name_H-M   'P 1'
#
loop_
_entity.id
_entity.type
_entity.pdbx_description
1 polymer ?
#
loop_
_entity_poly.entity_id
_entity_poly.type
_entity_poly.pdbx_seq_one_letter_code
_entity_poly.pdbx_strand_id
1 'polypeptide(L)'
;SFSQMILNRDTSLTITENGIAFSSAFSGGINSGQFSEIDLNLDGTMDLVVFDKSGNKISPFINDNGNYIYAPKYRSAFPKAHDWMLLADYNCDGKNDIYTYSSGGMAIYENTSTTNLSFSLITSLVLSNYGSNNLNIYISPVDIPAIADIDYDGDLDILTFSILGGFVEYHKNMAMELTGNCDTVAFEFSE
;
A
#
# COMPACT_ATOMS: atom_id res chain seq x y z
N SER A 1 -1.14 -22.97 -31.99
CA SER A 1 -1.22 -21.52 -31.75
C SER A 1 -2.57 -21.25 -31.10
N PHE A 2 -2.57 -20.97 -29.79
CA PHE A 2 -3.79 -20.52 -29.12
C PHE A 2 -3.95 -19.02 -29.37
N SER A 3 -5.03 -18.64 -30.02
CA SER A 3 -5.41 -17.24 -30.19
C SER A 3 -5.91 -16.74 -28.83
N GLN A 4 -5.16 -15.86 -28.17
CA GLN A 4 -5.59 -15.19 -26.96
C GLN A 4 -6.60 -14.11 -27.34
N MET A 5 -7.84 -14.24 -26.86
CA MET A 5 -8.83 -13.17 -27.03
C MET A 5 -8.48 -12.03 -26.06
N ILE A 6 -8.17 -10.86 -26.60
CA ILE A 6 -7.94 -9.63 -25.83
C ILE A 6 -9.28 -8.90 -25.76
N LEU A 7 -9.83 -8.79 -24.56
CA LEU A 7 -11.01 -7.98 -24.30
C LEU A 7 -10.57 -6.62 -23.74
N ASN A 8 -10.89 -5.57 -24.47
CA ASN A 8 -10.69 -4.21 -23.98
C ASN A 8 -11.97 -3.73 -23.28
N ARG A 9 -11.78 -3.06 -22.14
CA ARG A 9 -12.88 -2.43 -21.42
C ARG A 9 -13.40 -1.25 -22.23
N ASP A 10 -14.69 -1.23 -22.51
CA ASP A 10 -15.36 -0.04 -23.08
C ASP A 10 -15.74 0.91 -21.94
N THR A 11 -15.14 2.09 -21.93
CA THR A 11 -15.42 3.16 -20.95
C THR A 11 -16.25 4.30 -21.56
N SER A 12 -16.69 4.16 -22.81
CA SER A 12 -17.50 5.18 -23.51
C SER A 12 -18.97 5.18 -23.10
N LEU A 13 -19.44 4.09 -22.47
CA LEU A 13 -20.83 3.96 -22.03
C LEU A 13 -21.09 4.81 -20.80
N THR A 14 -22.05 5.74 -20.92
CA THR A 14 -22.51 6.52 -19.77
C THR A 14 -23.66 5.78 -19.09
N ILE A 15 -23.49 5.50 -17.79
CA ILE A 15 -24.55 4.93 -16.95
C ILE A 15 -25.23 6.06 -16.21
N THR A 16 -26.56 6.12 -16.28
CA THR A 16 -27.36 7.15 -15.59
C THR A 16 -28.44 6.52 -14.73
N GLU A 17 -28.74 7.15 -13.61
CA GLU A 17 -29.90 6.88 -12.79
C GLU A 17 -30.64 8.18 -12.54
N ASN A 18 -31.95 8.22 -12.80
CA ASN A 18 -32.78 9.42 -12.70
C ASN A 18 -32.21 10.65 -13.45
N GLY A 19 -31.54 10.41 -14.60
CA GLY A 19 -30.92 11.46 -15.41
C GLY A 19 -29.56 11.95 -14.92
N ILE A 20 -29.04 11.42 -13.81
CA ILE A 20 -27.72 11.74 -13.27
C ILE A 20 -26.70 10.71 -13.75
N ALA A 21 -25.62 11.15 -14.37
CA ALA A 21 -24.54 10.29 -14.83
C ALA A 21 -23.62 9.90 -13.65
N PHE A 22 -23.26 8.63 -13.58
CA PHE A 22 -22.25 8.14 -12.64
C PHE A 22 -20.85 8.30 -13.22
N SER A 23 -20.00 9.08 -12.56
CA SER A 23 -18.60 9.31 -12.99
C SER A 23 -17.73 8.06 -12.90
N SER A 24 -18.07 7.12 -12.00
CA SER A 24 -17.29 5.92 -11.72
C SER A 24 -18.12 4.63 -11.76
N ALA A 25 -19.15 4.58 -12.63
CA ALA A 25 -20.11 3.47 -12.71
C ALA A 25 -19.45 2.07 -12.87
N PHE A 26 -18.25 2.01 -13.44
CA PHE A 26 -17.52 0.77 -13.68
C PHE A 26 -16.42 0.47 -12.65
N SER A 27 -16.29 1.25 -11.58
CA SER A 27 -15.30 0.97 -10.51
C SER A 27 -15.64 -0.31 -9.75
N GLY A 28 -16.93 -0.65 -9.69
CA GLY A 28 -17.48 -1.75 -8.90
C GLY A 28 -17.68 -1.37 -7.44
N GLY A 29 -18.24 -2.28 -6.67
CA GLY A 29 -18.40 -2.12 -5.22
C GLY A 29 -17.08 -2.28 -4.46
N ILE A 30 -17.07 -1.79 -3.22
CA ILE A 30 -16.00 -1.96 -2.25
C ILE A 30 -16.63 -2.66 -1.05
N ASN A 31 -16.04 -3.79 -0.62
CA ASN A 31 -16.52 -4.53 0.54
C ASN A 31 -15.68 -4.28 1.79
N SER A 32 -14.36 -4.36 1.67
CA SER A 32 -13.40 -4.18 2.76
C SER A 32 -12.25 -3.34 2.24
N GLY A 33 -12.52 -2.05 2.04
CA GLY A 33 -11.59 -1.11 1.43
C GLY A 33 -10.57 -0.57 2.43
N GLN A 34 -9.31 -0.59 2.03
CA GLN A 34 -8.21 0.15 2.62
C GLN A 34 -7.89 1.31 1.70
N PHE A 35 -7.88 2.52 2.25
CA PHE A 35 -7.76 3.76 1.50
C PHE A 35 -6.36 4.33 1.75
N SER A 36 -5.66 4.67 0.69
CA SER A 36 -4.34 5.28 0.74
C SER A 36 -4.21 6.36 -0.33
N GLU A 37 -3.38 7.35 -0.06
CA GLU A 37 -3.06 8.43 -0.98
C GLU A 37 -1.76 8.15 -1.74
N ILE A 38 -1.67 8.58 -2.98
CA ILE A 38 -0.49 8.49 -3.83
C ILE A 38 -0.68 9.37 -5.07
N ASP A 39 0.37 10.00 -5.55
CA ASP A 39 0.36 10.71 -6.84
C ASP A 39 0.52 9.70 -7.99
N LEU A 40 -0.59 9.28 -8.58
CA LEU A 40 -0.62 8.24 -9.63
C LEU A 40 -0.11 8.74 -10.99
N ASN A 41 -0.38 10.01 -11.29
CA ASN A 41 -0.10 10.62 -12.58
C ASN A 41 1.11 11.56 -12.56
N LEU A 42 1.72 11.75 -11.37
CA LEU A 42 2.89 12.58 -11.11
C LEU A 42 2.64 14.07 -11.43
N ASP A 43 1.43 14.56 -11.08
CA ASP A 43 1.07 15.96 -11.25
C ASP A 43 1.25 16.79 -9.96
N GLY A 44 1.68 16.17 -8.87
CA GLY A 44 1.87 16.78 -7.57
C GLY A 44 0.60 16.84 -6.72
N THR A 45 -0.50 16.28 -7.20
CA THR A 45 -1.77 16.17 -6.47
C THR A 45 -1.92 14.74 -5.95
N MET A 46 -2.26 14.58 -4.67
CA MET A 46 -2.52 13.25 -4.13
C MET A 46 -3.82 12.70 -4.68
N ASP A 47 -3.72 11.55 -5.29
CA ASP A 47 -4.77 10.70 -5.81
C ASP A 47 -5.18 9.66 -4.76
N LEU A 48 -6.19 8.84 -5.05
CA LEU A 48 -6.69 7.82 -4.15
C LEU A 48 -6.47 6.41 -4.72
N VAL A 49 -5.94 5.53 -3.89
CA VAL A 49 -5.94 4.09 -4.15
C VAL A 49 -6.78 3.38 -3.10
N VAL A 50 -7.69 2.54 -3.57
CA VAL A 50 -8.47 1.66 -2.70
C VAL A 50 -8.05 0.21 -2.96
N PHE A 51 -7.54 -0.43 -1.93
CA PHE A 51 -7.32 -1.88 -1.93
C PHE A 51 -8.53 -2.57 -1.29
N ASP A 52 -9.29 -3.33 -2.06
CA ASP A 52 -10.40 -4.13 -1.54
C ASP A 52 -9.90 -5.52 -1.15
N LYS A 53 -9.79 -5.74 0.15
CA LYS A 53 -9.32 -6.97 0.77
C LYS A 53 -10.13 -8.20 0.34
N SER A 54 -11.44 -8.06 0.15
CA SER A 54 -12.33 -9.18 -0.21
C SER A 54 -12.03 -9.80 -1.58
N GLY A 55 -11.38 -9.05 -2.47
CA GLY A 55 -11.05 -9.51 -3.82
C GLY A 55 -9.61 -9.29 -4.22
N ASN A 56 -8.76 -8.87 -3.28
CA ASN A 56 -7.38 -8.45 -3.57
C ASN A 56 -7.32 -7.45 -4.74
N LYS A 57 -8.27 -6.51 -4.74
CA LYS A 57 -8.51 -5.63 -5.87
C LYS A 57 -7.96 -4.24 -5.61
N ILE A 58 -7.03 -3.80 -6.43
CA ILE A 58 -6.54 -2.42 -6.45
C ILE A 58 -7.44 -1.58 -7.36
N SER A 59 -7.98 -0.50 -6.83
CA SER A 59 -8.83 0.45 -7.54
C SER A 59 -8.24 1.84 -7.42
N PRO A 60 -7.49 2.31 -8.43
CA PRO A 60 -6.93 3.66 -8.46
C PRO A 60 -7.94 4.68 -8.97
N PHE A 61 -7.91 5.89 -8.41
CA PHE A 61 -8.75 7.01 -8.76
C PHE A 61 -7.91 8.28 -8.82
N ILE A 62 -7.99 9.02 -9.92
CA ILE A 62 -7.37 10.34 -10.06
C ILE A 62 -8.23 11.39 -9.37
N ASN A 63 -7.59 12.25 -8.62
CA ASN A 63 -8.20 13.41 -7.99
C ASN A 63 -8.24 14.60 -8.96
N ASP A 64 -9.40 14.84 -9.55
CA ASP A 64 -9.64 16.04 -10.35
C ASP A 64 -10.40 17.09 -9.52
N ASN A 65 -9.65 17.95 -8.84
CA ASN A 65 -10.20 19.02 -7.99
C ASN A 65 -11.23 18.52 -6.95
N GLY A 66 -10.93 17.42 -6.28
CA GLY A 66 -11.80 16.79 -5.28
C GLY A 66 -12.81 15.79 -5.85
N ASN A 67 -12.86 15.62 -7.17
CA ASN A 67 -13.62 14.56 -7.83
C ASN A 67 -12.74 13.37 -8.14
N TYR A 68 -13.02 12.23 -7.55
CA TYR A 68 -12.26 11.02 -7.75
C TYR A 68 -12.76 10.23 -8.97
N ILE A 69 -11.93 10.18 -10.02
CA ILE A 69 -12.24 9.53 -11.29
C ILE A 69 -11.52 8.19 -11.36
N TYR A 70 -12.28 7.10 -11.53
CA TYR A 70 -11.71 5.75 -11.64
C TYR A 70 -10.73 5.62 -12.80
N ALA A 71 -9.49 5.22 -12.49
CA ALA A 71 -8.36 5.19 -13.43
C ALA A 71 -7.66 3.83 -13.49
N PRO A 72 -8.34 2.77 -13.99
CA PRO A 72 -7.83 1.40 -13.96
C PRO A 72 -6.52 1.18 -14.72
N LYS A 73 -6.12 2.11 -15.58
CA LYS A 73 -4.85 2.06 -16.33
C LYS A 73 -3.61 2.00 -15.42
N TYR A 74 -3.69 2.56 -14.21
CA TYR A 74 -2.58 2.57 -13.25
C TYR A 74 -2.45 1.25 -12.48
N ARG A 75 -3.47 0.38 -12.48
CA ARG A 75 -3.45 -0.88 -11.73
C ARG A 75 -2.24 -1.76 -12.08
N SER A 76 -1.82 -1.80 -13.34
CA SER A 76 -0.72 -2.65 -13.79
C SER A 76 0.65 -2.24 -13.29
N ALA A 77 0.80 -1.02 -12.76
CA ALA A 77 2.04 -0.55 -12.15
C ALA A 77 2.25 -1.10 -10.73
N PHE A 78 1.16 -1.43 -10.04
CA PHE A 78 1.22 -1.97 -8.69
C PHE A 78 1.73 -3.41 -8.67
N PRO A 79 2.49 -3.81 -7.64
CA PRO A 79 2.82 -5.20 -7.42
C PRO A 79 1.55 -6.02 -7.13
N LYS A 80 1.68 -7.35 -7.22
CA LYS A 80 0.60 -8.23 -6.80
C LYS A 80 0.49 -8.20 -5.28
N ALA A 81 -0.52 -7.49 -4.78
CA ALA A 81 -0.86 -7.45 -3.37
C ALA A 81 -2.02 -8.42 -3.07
N HIS A 82 -2.01 -8.98 -1.88
CA HIS A 82 -3.11 -9.79 -1.36
C HIS A 82 -3.28 -9.58 0.15
N ASP A 83 -4.44 -9.89 0.67
CA ASP A 83 -4.86 -9.77 2.06
C ASP A 83 -4.95 -8.33 2.58
N TRP A 84 -3.92 -7.52 2.46
CA TRP A 84 -3.91 -6.10 2.77
C TRP A 84 -2.82 -5.34 2.01
N MET A 85 -3.01 -4.04 1.83
CA MET A 85 -2.04 -3.12 1.24
C MET A 85 -2.24 -1.73 1.84
N LEU A 86 -1.17 -1.16 2.37
CA LEU A 86 -1.11 0.20 2.90
C LEU A 86 -0.02 0.98 2.17
N LEU A 87 -0.19 2.30 2.08
CA LEU A 87 0.82 3.17 1.50
C LEU A 87 1.27 4.18 2.53
N ALA A 88 2.59 4.31 2.68
CA ALA A 88 3.25 5.30 3.52
C ALA A 88 4.69 5.49 3.04
N ASP A 89 5.25 6.67 3.25
CA ASP A 89 6.62 7.03 2.84
C ASP A 89 7.63 6.41 3.82
N TYR A 90 8.28 5.29 3.43
CA TYR A 90 9.19 4.58 4.33
C TYR A 90 10.58 5.21 4.38
N ASN A 91 10.99 5.89 3.31
CA ASN A 91 12.36 6.41 3.15
C ASN A 91 12.42 7.94 3.21
N CYS A 92 11.32 8.60 3.52
CA CYS A 92 11.19 10.07 3.65
C CYS A 92 11.53 10.83 2.36
N ASP A 93 11.28 10.25 1.19
CA ASP A 93 11.52 10.89 -0.12
C ASP A 93 10.31 11.72 -0.61
N GLY A 94 9.23 11.72 0.16
CA GLY A 94 7.98 12.43 -0.13
C GLY A 94 7.04 11.65 -1.04
N LYS A 95 7.33 10.39 -1.37
CA LYS A 95 6.45 9.52 -2.13
C LYS A 95 5.96 8.36 -1.26
N ASN A 96 4.68 8.07 -1.34
CA ASN A 96 4.14 6.93 -0.63
C ASN A 96 4.56 5.60 -1.27
N ASP A 97 5.18 4.74 -0.48
CA ASP A 97 5.63 3.39 -0.77
C ASP A 97 4.54 2.37 -0.44
N ILE A 98 4.72 1.12 -0.85
CA ILE A 98 3.73 0.07 -0.59
C ILE A 98 4.23 -0.87 0.48
N TYR A 99 3.41 -1.03 1.53
CA TYR A 99 3.48 -2.13 2.48
C TYR A 99 2.35 -3.09 2.16
N THR A 100 2.66 -4.38 2.04
CA THR A 100 1.64 -5.39 1.73
C THR A 100 1.95 -6.72 2.41
N TYR A 101 0.93 -7.53 2.58
CA TYR A 101 1.12 -8.87 3.14
C TYR A 101 2.14 -9.68 2.33
N SER A 102 2.98 -10.38 3.06
CA SER A 102 3.85 -11.43 2.56
C SER A 102 3.77 -12.62 3.51
N SER A 103 4.07 -13.81 3.05
CA SER A 103 3.83 -15.08 3.77
C SER A 103 4.35 -15.06 5.23
N GLY A 104 3.45 -14.79 6.17
CA GLY A 104 3.74 -14.66 7.60
C GLY A 104 4.36 -13.34 8.05
N GLY A 105 4.23 -12.27 7.25
CA GLY A 105 4.78 -10.96 7.55
C GLY A 105 4.38 -9.91 6.52
N MET A 106 5.30 -9.02 6.16
CA MET A 106 5.08 -7.99 5.15
C MET A 106 6.26 -7.79 4.22
N ALA A 107 5.97 -7.32 3.01
CA ALA A 107 6.91 -6.82 2.03
C ALA A 107 6.81 -5.30 1.91
N ILE A 108 7.91 -4.66 1.51
CA ILE A 108 7.98 -3.22 1.22
C ILE A 108 8.43 -3.06 -0.24
N TYR A 109 7.70 -2.19 -0.97
CA TYR A 109 8.06 -1.76 -2.31
C TYR A 109 8.21 -0.25 -2.32
N GLU A 110 9.38 0.22 -2.71
CA GLU A 110 9.69 1.64 -2.89
C GLU A 110 9.00 2.19 -4.14
N ASN A 111 8.48 3.39 -4.03
CA ASN A 111 7.93 4.17 -5.13
C ASN A 111 9.06 4.84 -5.92
N THR A 112 9.49 4.20 -6.98
CA THR A 112 10.57 4.66 -7.86
C THR A 112 10.08 5.51 -9.02
N SER A 113 8.89 6.10 -8.91
CA SER A 113 8.26 6.89 -9.96
C SER A 113 9.08 8.13 -10.32
N THR A 114 9.27 8.33 -11.62
CA THR A 114 9.93 9.51 -12.19
C THR A 114 9.13 10.13 -13.33
N THR A 115 8.80 9.37 -14.36
CA THR A 115 7.96 9.78 -15.50
C THR A 115 6.69 8.94 -15.59
N ASN A 116 6.68 7.79 -14.97
CA ASN A 116 5.55 6.89 -14.87
C ASN A 116 5.54 6.26 -13.47
N LEU A 117 4.36 5.88 -13.02
CA LEU A 117 4.20 5.15 -11.76
C LEU A 117 4.96 3.84 -11.82
N SER A 118 5.86 3.61 -10.87
CA SER A 118 6.66 2.40 -10.75
C SER A 118 7.05 2.10 -9.32
N PHE A 119 7.23 0.81 -9.01
CA PHE A 119 7.62 0.32 -7.69
C PHE A 119 8.73 -0.72 -7.80
N SER A 120 9.65 -0.70 -6.85
CA SER A 120 10.76 -1.64 -6.73
C SER A 120 10.70 -2.38 -5.41
N LEU A 121 10.85 -3.70 -5.42
CA LEU A 121 10.87 -4.50 -4.19
C LEU A 121 12.13 -4.18 -3.38
N ILE A 122 11.96 -3.72 -2.16
CA ILE A 122 13.04 -3.50 -1.17
C ILE A 122 13.28 -4.77 -0.36
N THR A 123 12.22 -5.31 0.23
CA THR A 123 12.27 -6.57 0.95
C THR A 123 10.96 -7.34 0.78
N SER A 124 11.09 -8.65 0.62
CA SER A 124 9.93 -9.55 0.57
C SER A 124 9.47 -9.98 1.96
N LEU A 125 10.28 -9.73 2.99
CA LEU A 125 9.96 -10.06 4.37
C LEU A 125 10.71 -9.11 5.31
N VAL A 126 9.97 -8.26 6.01
CA VAL A 126 10.53 -7.35 7.01
C VAL A 126 10.91 -8.13 8.26
N LEU A 127 12.14 -7.87 8.73
CA LEU A 127 12.69 -8.49 9.94
C LEU A 127 12.79 -7.46 11.05
N SER A 128 12.66 -7.92 12.29
CA SER A 128 12.90 -7.17 13.51
C SER A 128 13.94 -7.86 14.37
N ASN A 129 14.78 -7.10 15.02
CA ASN A 129 15.78 -7.58 15.96
C ASN A 129 15.14 -7.84 17.34
N TYR A 130 15.18 -9.08 17.79
CA TYR A 130 14.73 -9.49 19.12
C TYR A 130 15.90 -9.66 20.10
N GLY A 131 16.95 -8.87 19.93
CA GLY A 131 18.16 -8.90 20.75
C GLY A 131 19.19 -9.94 20.32
N SER A 132 18.83 -11.20 20.21
CA SER A 132 19.73 -12.28 19.80
C SER A 132 19.54 -12.75 18.36
N ASN A 133 18.36 -12.52 17.81
CA ASN A 133 17.98 -13.03 16.49
C ASN A 133 17.11 -12.00 15.74
N ASN A 134 17.29 -11.96 14.44
CA ASN A 134 16.36 -11.28 13.56
C ASN A 134 15.27 -12.27 13.14
N LEU A 135 14.02 -11.93 13.45
CA LEU A 135 12.84 -12.70 13.08
C LEU A 135 11.92 -11.83 12.23
N ASN A 136 11.10 -12.46 11.41
CA ASN A 136 10.09 -11.70 10.66
C ASN A 136 9.08 -11.06 11.59
N ILE A 137 8.70 -9.83 11.30
CA ILE A 137 7.55 -9.18 11.92
C ILE A 137 6.32 -9.97 11.48
N TYR A 138 5.75 -10.74 12.41
CA TYR A 138 4.59 -11.59 12.10
C TYR A 138 3.34 -10.76 11.89
N ILE A 139 2.67 -11.00 10.76
CA ILE A 139 1.35 -10.43 10.48
C ILE A 139 0.48 -11.52 9.88
N SER A 140 -0.67 -11.73 10.47
CA SER A 140 -1.67 -12.66 9.96
C SER A 140 -2.35 -12.09 8.72
N PRO A 141 -2.84 -12.92 7.77
CA PRO A 141 -3.58 -12.44 6.59
C PRO A 141 -4.84 -11.64 6.93
N VAL A 142 -5.39 -11.82 8.13
CA VAL A 142 -6.61 -11.13 8.58
C VAL A 142 -6.33 -9.85 9.34
N ASP A 143 -5.13 -9.68 9.86
CA ASP A 143 -4.72 -8.49 10.59
C ASP A 143 -4.21 -7.40 9.63
N ILE A 144 -4.30 -6.17 10.09
CA ILE A 144 -3.76 -5.01 9.39
C ILE A 144 -2.83 -4.31 10.38
N PRO A 145 -1.53 -4.16 10.06
CA PRO A 145 -0.60 -3.46 10.93
C PRO A 145 -0.93 -1.97 10.96
N ALA A 146 -0.55 -1.28 12.02
CA ALA A 146 -0.41 0.17 11.98
C ALA A 146 1.02 0.53 11.59
N ILE A 147 1.17 1.50 10.70
CA ILE A 147 2.44 2.02 10.22
C ILE A 147 2.40 3.53 10.45
N ALA A 148 3.18 4.03 11.39
CA ALA A 148 3.19 5.42 11.80
C ALA A 148 4.47 5.72 12.60
N ASP A 149 4.90 6.99 12.60
CA ASP A 149 5.93 7.49 13.51
C ASP A 149 5.36 7.56 14.93
N ILE A 150 5.69 6.57 15.77
CA ILE A 150 5.10 6.40 17.12
C ILE A 150 5.87 7.20 18.17
N ASP A 151 7.19 7.28 18.03
CA ASP A 151 8.05 7.96 19.00
C ASP A 151 8.49 9.36 18.56
N TYR A 152 8.02 9.82 17.40
CA TYR A 152 8.23 11.16 16.85
C TYR A 152 9.68 11.47 16.49
N ASP A 153 10.43 10.47 16.04
CA ASP A 153 11.81 10.64 15.57
C ASP A 153 11.93 10.86 14.06
N GLY A 154 10.84 10.69 13.32
CA GLY A 154 10.70 11.01 11.90
C GLY A 154 10.73 9.81 10.95
N ASP A 155 10.96 8.59 11.44
CA ASP A 155 10.79 7.37 10.64
C ASP A 155 9.50 6.61 11.02
N LEU A 156 9.11 5.64 10.20
CA LEU A 156 7.85 4.91 10.40
C LEU A 156 8.06 3.60 11.14
N ASP A 157 7.38 3.48 12.26
CA ASP A 157 7.31 2.28 13.09
C ASP A 157 6.17 1.35 12.70
N ILE A 158 6.17 0.15 13.28
CA ILE A 158 5.16 -0.87 13.03
C ILE A 158 4.55 -1.37 14.33
N LEU A 159 3.21 -1.35 14.40
CA LEU A 159 2.45 -2.05 15.42
C LEU A 159 1.73 -3.25 14.80
N THR A 160 1.89 -4.42 15.39
CA THR A 160 1.22 -5.65 14.99
C THR A 160 0.52 -6.31 16.17
N PHE A 161 -0.28 -7.33 15.88
CA PHE A 161 -0.79 -8.23 16.92
C PHE A 161 0.18 -9.40 17.09
N SER A 162 0.42 -9.80 18.33
CA SER A 162 1.19 -11.00 18.63
C SER A 162 0.57 -12.22 17.92
N ILE A 163 1.37 -13.26 17.68
CA ILE A 163 0.95 -14.47 16.95
C ILE A 163 -0.31 -15.13 17.53
N LEU A 164 -0.57 -14.94 18.84
CA LEU A 164 -1.76 -15.44 19.51
C LEU A 164 -2.88 -14.37 19.61
N GLY A 165 -2.65 -13.17 19.11
CA GLY A 165 -3.61 -12.06 19.12
C GLY A 165 -3.89 -11.48 20.53
N GLY A 166 -3.08 -11.80 21.52
CA GLY A 166 -3.33 -11.43 22.92
C GLY A 166 -2.89 -10.01 23.28
N PHE A 167 -1.97 -9.41 22.55
CA PHE A 167 -1.42 -8.07 22.78
C PHE A 167 -0.87 -7.47 21.48
N VAL A 168 -0.57 -6.18 21.52
CA VAL A 168 0.08 -5.46 20.43
C VAL A 168 1.59 -5.55 20.62
N GLU A 169 2.30 -5.83 19.56
CA GLU A 169 3.76 -5.79 19.49
C GLU A 169 4.19 -4.49 18.81
N TYR A 170 5.18 -3.82 19.39
CA TYR A 170 5.80 -2.63 18.85
C TYR A 170 7.17 -2.95 18.27
N HIS A 171 7.35 -2.62 17.00
CA HIS A 171 8.61 -2.73 16.28
C HIS A 171 9.06 -1.32 15.92
N LYS A 172 10.01 -0.80 16.71
CA LYS A 172 10.61 0.50 16.48
C LYS A 172 11.50 0.43 15.24
N ASN A 173 11.35 1.37 14.34
CA ASN A 173 12.33 1.60 13.29
C ASN A 173 13.56 2.28 13.90
N MET A 174 14.73 1.84 13.52
CA MET A 174 16.01 2.34 14.01
C MET A 174 16.77 3.11 12.92
N ALA A 175 16.11 3.45 11.82
CA ALA A 175 16.76 4.11 10.70
C ALA A 175 17.34 5.47 11.09
N MET A 176 16.57 6.28 11.80
CA MET A 176 16.99 7.60 12.27
C MET A 176 18.13 7.50 13.29
N GLU A 177 18.08 6.56 14.24
CA GLU A 177 19.16 6.39 15.24
C GLU A 177 20.47 5.88 14.62
N LEU A 178 20.36 4.99 13.63
CA LEU A 178 21.54 4.36 13.04
C LEU A 178 22.21 5.20 11.96
N THR A 179 21.42 5.92 11.16
CA THR A 179 21.92 6.59 9.95
C THR A 179 21.61 8.09 9.89
N GLY A 180 20.64 8.57 10.69
CA GLY A 180 20.16 9.94 10.66
C GLY A 180 19.28 10.26 9.45
N ASN A 181 18.77 9.22 8.77
CA ASN A 181 17.81 9.30 7.67
C ASN A 181 16.90 8.07 7.66
N CYS A 182 15.84 8.07 6.84
CA CYS A 182 14.86 7.00 6.79
C CYS A 182 15.19 5.90 5.77
N ASP A 183 16.33 5.92 5.06
CA ASP A 183 16.59 5.05 3.90
C ASP A 183 16.82 3.58 4.26
N THR A 184 16.83 3.24 5.54
CA THR A 184 17.16 1.89 6.02
C THR A 184 15.94 1.20 6.62
N VAL A 185 15.74 -0.06 6.27
CA VAL A 185 14.73 -0.92 6.91
C VAL A 185 15.40 -1.67 8.07
N ALA A 186 15.30 -1.16 9.28
CA ALA A 186 15.96 -1.68 10.46
C ALA A 186 15.04 -1.60 11.69
N PHE A 187 14.33 -2.68 11.98
CA PHE A 187 13.39 -2.71 13.10
C PHE A 187 13.96 -3.45 14.30
N GLU A 188 13.63 -2.94 15.50
CA GLU A 188 13.91 -3.57 16.77
C GLU A 188 12.59 -3.79 17.53
N PHE A 189 12.42 -5.00 18.06
CA PHE A 189 11.27 -5.32 18.90
C PHE A 189 11.39 -4.58 20.24
N SER A 190 10.37 -3.77 20.52
CA SER A 190 10.25 -3.02 21.77
C SER A 190 8.86 -3.33 22.33
N GLU A 191 8.76 -4.02 23.42
CA GLU A 191 7.55 -4.59 24.06
C GLU A 191 6.17 -4.09 23.61
#